data_7989f5a485982c09f440b1802d4f5e57
#
_entry.id   7989f5a485982c09f440b1802d4f5e57
#
_cell.length_a   1.000
_cell.length_b   1.000
_cell.length_c   1.000
_cell.angle_alpha   90.00
_cell.angle_beta   90.00
_cell.angle_gamma   90.00
#
_symmetry.space_group_name_H-M   'P 1'
#
loop_
_entity.id
_entity.type
_entity.pdbx_description
1 polymer ?
#
loop_
_entity_poly.entity_id
_entity_poly.type
_entity_poly.pdbx_seq_one_letter_code
_entity_poly.pdbx_strand_id
1 'polypeptide(L)'
;MTSRSNEIWLDDLRSTGLTHEEALNDLRAIIQKGLPYALSRWLSSDSPLFQPLVEEVTQETLLRVLDQLETFEGRSLFTTWVHKIAIRIALTELRRKRWRDASLDELTENEDAPPPPGLLADPQASPETSAERKDMVTRVRRILEEELTPKQREALVLLG
;
A
#
# COMPACT_ATOMS: atom_id res chain seq x y z
N MET A 1 1.35 0.02 -23.84
CA MET A 1 2.03 0.63 -22.68
C MET A 1 3.53 0.58 -22.93
N THR A 2 4.14 1.71 -23.05
CA THR A 2 5.60 1.79 -23.17
C THR A 2 6.20 1.45 -21.80
N SER A 3 6.97 0.37 -21.77
CA SER A 3 7.72 0.03 -20.54
C SER A 3 8.83 1.05 -20.35
N ARG A 4 8.66 1.97 -19.40
CA ARG A 4 9.71 2.91 -19.03
C ARG A 4 10.78 2.20 -18.20
N SER A 5 12.04 2.42 -18.52
CA SER A 5 13.15 2.02 -17.65
C SER A 5 13.18 2.87 -16.38
N ASN A 6 13.93 2.44 -15.37
CA ASN A 6 14.11 3.23 -14.14
C ASN A 6 14.63 4.65 -14.42
N GLU A 7 15.59 4.76 -15.33
CA GLU A 7 16.19 6.03 -15.73
C GLU A 7 15.16 6.97 -16.37
N ILE A 8 14.34 6.44 -17.29
CA ILE A 8 13.29 7.21 -17.95
C ILE A 8 12.24 7.67 -16.92
N TRP A 9 11.87 6.83 -15.96
CA TRP A 9 10.96 7.24 -14.89
C TRP A 9 11.52 8.41 -14.07
N LEU A 10 12.77 8.34 -13.68
CA LEU A 10 13.42 9.40 -12.91
C LEU A 10 13.53 10.70 -13.70
N ASP A 11 13.94 10.62 -14.95
CA ASP A 11 14.11 11.79 -15.83
C ASP A 11 12.76 12.45 -16.12
N ASP A 12 11.73 11.66 -16.46
CA ASP A 12 10.40 12.17 -16.73
C ASP A 12 9.77 12.81 -15.50
N LEU A 13 9.93 12.22 -14.31
CA LEU A 13 9.39 12.78 -13.06
C LEU A 13 10.16 14.00 -12.55
N ARG A 14 11.42 14.15 -12.93
CA ARG A 14 12.22 15.36 -12.65
C ARG A 14 11.97 16.47 -13.67
N SER A 15 11.44 16.12 -14.82
CA SER A 15 11.12 17.08 -15.87
C SER A 15 9.97 18.00 -15.46
N THR A 16 9.62 18.94 -16.32
CA THR A 16 8.49 19.84 -16.16
C THR A 16 7.59 19.78 -17.39
N GLY A 17 6.35 20.24 -17.25
CA GLY A 17 5.40 20.29 -18.35
C GLY A 17 4.78 18.94 -18.69
N LEU A 18 4.48 18.74 -19.98
CA LEU A 18 3.72 17.58 -20.46
C LEU A 18 4.37 16.24 -20.12
N THR A 19 5.68 16.11 -20.23
CA THR A 19 6.40 14.88 -19.92
C THR A 19 6.23 14.45 -18.46
N HIS A 20 6.29 15.41 -17.55
CA HIS A 20 6.04 15.19 -16.14
C HIS A 20 4.59 14.76 -15.87
N GLU A 21 3.63 15.44 -16.47
CA GLU A 21 2.22 15.12 -16.33
C GLU A 21 1.88 13.73 -16.87
N GLU A 22 2.43 13.37 -18.02
CA GLU A 22 2.26 12.03 -18.59
C GLU A 22 2.86 10.95 -17.67
N ALA A 23 4.05 11.18 -17.12
CA ALA A 23 4.66 10.24 -16.19
C ALA A 23 3.82 10.08 -14.91
N LEU A 24 3.29 11.16 -14.36
CA LEU A 24 2.39 11.11 -13.20
C LEU A 24 1.09 10.36 -13.50
N ASN A 25 0.50 10.61 -14.66
CA ASN A 25 -0.73 9.92 -15.08
C ASN A 25 -0.50 8.41 -15.27
N ASP A 26 0.59 8.03 -15.89
CA ASP A 26 0.95 6.62 -16.05
C ASP A 26 1.23 5.96 -14.70
N LEU A 27 1.92 6.64 -13.82
CA LEU A 27 2.21 6.15 -12.48
C LEU A 27 0.92 5.99 -11.65
N ARG A 28 0.01 6.94 -11.75
CA ARG A 28 -1.34 6.87 -11.17
C ARG A 28 -2.07 5.61 -11.63
N ALA A 29 -2.10 5.37 -12.94
CA ALA A 29 -2.76 4.20 -13.51
C ALA A 29 -2.15 2.89 -13.02
N ILE A 30 -0.82 2.81 -12.90
CA ILE A 30 -0.10 1.65 -12.38
C ILE A 30 -0.48 1.39 -10.91
N ILE A 31 -0.51 2.41 -10.06
CA ILE A 31 -0.89 2.30 -8.67
C ILE A 31 -2.35 1.83 -8.54
N GLN A 32 -3.27 2.48 -9.23
CA GLN A 32 -4.70 2.15 -9.19
C GLN A 32 -4.99 0.74 -9.68
N LYS A 33 -4.23 0.24 -10.65
CA LYS A 33 -4.36 -1.13 -11.14
C LYS A 33 -3.82 -2.17 -10.16
N GLY A 34 -2.77 -1.85 -9.43
CA GLY A 34 -2.13 -2.77 -8.48
C GLY A 34 -2.83 -2.84 -7.11
N LEU A 35 -3.39 -1.74 -6.63
CA LEU A 35 -4.01 -1.65 -5.31
C LEU A 35 -5.17 -2.64 -5.08
N PRO A 36 -6.10 -2.87 -6.03
CA PRO A 36 -7.18 -3.83 -5.84
C PRO A 36 -6.70 -5.23 -5.50
N TYR A 37 -5.63 -5.68 -6.14
CA TYR A 37 -5.03 -6.99 -5.83
C TYR A 37 -4.43 -7.03 -4.43
N ALA A 38 -3.75 -5.96 -4.04
CA ALA A 38 -3.13 -5.87 -2.73
C ALA A 38 -4.16 -5.77 -1.60
N LEU A 39 -5.31 -5.15 -1.86
CA LEU A 39 -6.34 -4.86 -0.85
C LEU A 39 -7.49 -5.89 -0.83
N SER A 40 -7.58 -6.78 -1.81
CA SER A 40 -8.73 -7.68 -2.04
C SER A 40 -9.12 -8.54 -0.83
N ARG A 41 -8.19 -8.79 0.08
CA ARG A 41 -8.45 -9.57 1.29
C ARG A 41 -9.00 -8.77 2.45
N TRP A 42 -8.75 -7.48 2.49
CA TRP A 42 -9.17 -6.63 3.59
C TRP A 42 -10.40 -5.82 3.28
N LEU A 43 -10.56 -5.50 2.02
CA LEU A 43 -11.64 -4.67 1.55
C LEU A 43 -12.12 -5.20 0.21
N SER A 44 -13.40 -5.55 0.13
CA SER A 44 -14.03 -5.93 -1.13
C SER A 44 -14.04 -4.75 -2.08
N SER A 45 -13.78 -5.01 -3.37
CA SER A 45 -13.91 -4.00 -4.43
C SER A 45 -15.33 -3.43 -4.54
N ASP A 46 -16.33 -4.16 -4.05
CA ASP A 46 -17.74 -3.72 -4.03
C ASP A 46 -18.07 -2.83 -2.83
N SER A 47 -17.14 -2.70 -1.88
CA SER A 47 -17.33 -1.81 -0.74
C SER A 47 -17.40 -0.35 -1.17
N PRO A 48 -18.34 0.45 -0.65
CA PRO A 48 -18.40 1.88 -0.94
C PRO A 48 -17.16 2.65 -0.45
N LEU A 49 -16.39 2.05 0.47
CA LEU A 49 -15.13 2.63 0.96
C LEU A 49 -13.93 2.35 0.05
N PHE A 50 -14.08 1.41 -0.91
CA PHE A 50 -12.96 0.94 -1.73
C PHE A 50 -12.42 2.02 -2.65
N GLN A 51 -13.26 2.62 -3.47
CA GLN A 51 -12.83 3.64 -4.44
C GLN A 51 -12.24 4.89 -3.77
N PRO A 52 -12.88 5.48 -2.73
CA PRO A 52 -12.29 6.59 -2.01
C PRO A 52 -10.94 6.27 -1.40
N LEU A 53 -10.77 5.06 -0.86
CA LEU A 53 -9.49 4.62 -0.31
C LEU A 53 -8.40 4.50 -1.38
N VAL A 54 -8.73 3.89 -2.52
CA VAL A 54 -7.79 3.75 -3.65
C VAL A 54 -7.33 5.12 -4.15
N GLU A 55 -8.25 6.08 -4.27
CA GLU A 55 -7.90 7.44 -4.69
C GLU A 55 -7.01 8.16 -3.66
N GLU A 56 -7.36 8.10 -2.39
CA GLU A 56 -6.59 8.70 -1.29
C GLU A 56 -5.18 8.11 -1.24
N VAL A 57 -5.06 6.79 -1.28
CA VAL A 57 -3.77 6.10 -1.29
C VAL A 57 -2.96 6.43 -2.54
N THR A 58 -3.60 6.54 -3.69
CA THR A 58 -2.92 6.90 -4.94
C THR A 58 -2.33 8.29 -4.86
N GLN A 59 -3.09 9.28 -4.39
CA GLN A 59 -2.62 10.65 -4.23
C GLN A 59 -1.46 10.75 -3.23
N GLU A 60 -1.61 10.14 -2.07
CA GLU A 60 -0.55 10.12 -1.05
C GLU A 60 0.72 9.42 -1.56
N THR A 61 0.54 8.34 -2.32
CA THR A 61 1.67 7.62 -2.92
C THR A 61 2.42 8.49 -3.92
N LEU A 62 1.71 9.20 -4.80
CA LEU A 62 2.34 10.10 -5.78
C LEU A 62 3.14 11.21 -5.08
N LEU A 63 2.57 11.84 -4.06
CA LEU A 63 3.27 12.85 -3.27
C LEU A 63 4.53 12.28 -2.59
N ARG A 64 4.40 11.09 -2.00
CA ARG A 64 5.50 10.42 -1.32
C ARG A 64 6.61 9.99 -2.28
N VAL A 65 6.25 9.52 -3.46
CA VAL A 65 7.20 9.17 -4.51
C VAL A 65 8.00 10.38 -4.97
N LEU A 66 7.32 11.51 -5.22
CA LEU A 66 8.00 12.75 -5.63
C LEU A 66 8.93 13.28 -4.54
N ASP A 67 8.49 13.25 -3.29
CA ASP A 67 9.30 13.68 -2.13
C ASP A 67 10.54 12.80 -1.92
N GLN A 68 10.41 11.49 -2.17
CA GLN A 68 11.46 10.50 -1.98
C GLN A 68 12.18 10.07 -3.25
N LEU A 69 11.96 10.76 -4.37
CA LEU A 69 12.49 10.38 -5.68
C LEU A 69 14.01 10.20 -5.67
N GLU A 70 14.72 11.08 -4.96
CA GLU A 70 16.18 11.06 -4.83
C GLU A 70 16.70 9.91 -3.95
N THR A 71 15.82 9.26 -3.19
CA THR A 71 16.18 8.10 -2.36
C THR A 71 16.12 6.77 -3.11
N PHE A 72 15.58 6.78 -4.33
CA PHE A 72 15.53 5.58 -5.16
C PHE A 72 16.93 5.18 -5.65
N GLU A 73 17.39 4.01 -5.24
CA GLU A 73 18.74 3.53 -5.52
C GLU A 73 18.86 2.63 -6.74
N GLY A 74 17.78 2.40 -7.48
CA GLY A 74 17.79 1.55 -8.68
C GLY A 74 17.98 0.05 -8.43
N ARG A 75 17.76 -0.41 -7.20
CA ARG A 75 17.91 -1.83 -6.81
C ARG A 75 16.75 -2.70 -7.22
N SER A 76 15.67 -2.10 -7.71
CA SER A 76 14.46 -2.75 -8.23
C SER A 76 13.95 -2.00 -9.43
N LEU A 77 12.88 -2.52 -10.03
CA LEU A 77 12.07 -1.72 -10.93
C LEU A 77 11.47 -0.54 -10.15
N PHE A 78 11.44 0.61 -10.77
CA PHE A 78 10.83 1.81 -10.20
C PHE A 78 9.38 1.56 -9.77
N THR A 79 8.60 0.88 -10.61
CA THR A 79 7.21 0.50 -10.33
C THR A 79 7.07 -0.41 -9.10
N THR A 80 8.00 -1.31 -8.88
CA THR A 80 8.03 -2.16 -7.68
C THR A 80 8.26 -1.35 -6.42
N TRP A 81 9.18 -0.40 -6.46
CA TRP A 81 9.43 0.51 -5.34
C TRP A 81 8.19 1.36 -5.02
N VAL A 82 7.52 1.88 -6.05
CA VAL A 82 6.28 2.64 -5.91
C VAL A 82 5.17 1.78 -5.30
N HIS A 83 4.98 0.54 -5.75
CA HIS A 83 3.99 -0.37 -5.19
C HIS A 83 4.22 -0.66 -3.70
N LYS A 84 5.46 -0.78 -3.26
CA LYS A 84 5.79 -0.94 -1.83
C LYS A 84 5.30 0.26 -1.01
N ILE A 85 5.54 1.46 -1.51
CA ILE A 85 5.08 2.69 -0.87
C ILE A 85 3.56 2.69 -0.80
N ALA A 86 2.88 2.41 -1.92
CA ALA A 86 1.43 2.38 -2.02
C ALA A 86 0.79 1.36 -1.06
N ILE A 87 1.30 0.14 -1.01
CA ILE A 87 0.81 -0.92 -0.11
C ILE A 87 0.98 -0.51 1.35
N ARG A 88 2.12 0.05 1.72
CA ARG A 88 2.38 0.52 3.09
C ARG A 88 1.40 1.61 3.51
N ILE A 89 1.14 2.58 2.64
CA ILE A 89 0.16 3.64 2.87
C ILE A 89 -1.24 3.05 3.00
N ALA A 90 -1.64 2.18 2.06
CA ALA A 90 -2.94 1.53 2.05
C ALA A 90 -3.23 0.75 3.34
N LEU A 91 -2.27 -0.03 3.81
CA LEU A 91 -2.39 -0.79 5.06
C LEU A 91 -2.51 0.12 6.28
N THR A 92 -1.77 1.21 6.29
CA THR A 92 -1.85 2.20 7.37
C THR A 92 -3.22 2.88 7.38
N GLU A 93 -3.75 3.27 6.23
CA GLU A 93 -5.07 3.91 6.12
C GLU A 93 -6.21 2.94 6.46
N LEU A 94 -6.14 1.69 6.03
CA LEU A 94 -7.10 0.66 6.41
C LEU A 94 -7.13 0.43 7.91
N ARG A 95 -5.96 0.39 8.54
CA ARG A 95 -5.84 0.23 9.99
C ARG A 95 -6.45 1.43 10.72
N ARG A 96 -6.19 2.64 10.25
CA ARG A 96 -6.78 3.87 10.80
C ARG A 96 -8.31 3.90 10.66
N LYS A 97 -8.83 3.53 9.50
CA LYS A 97 -10.28 3.51 9.25
C LYS A 97 -10.99 2.47 10.11
N ARG A 98 -10.46 1.27 10.20
CA ARG A 98 -11.00 0.23 11.09
C ARG A 98 -11.00 0.65 12.56
N TRP A 99 -9.95 1.30 12.99
CA TRP A 99 -9.86 1.80 14.36
C TRP A 99 -10.87 2.91 14.64
N ARG A 100 -11.08 3.81 13.69
CA ARG A 100 -12.06 4.89 13.79
C ARG A 100 -13.49 4.35 13.86
N ASP A 101 -13.81 3.36 13.03
CA ASP A 101 -15.11 2.70 12.99
C ASP A 101 -15.37 1.93 14.30
N ALA A 102 -14.41 1.17 14.78
CA ALA A 102 -14.50 0.47 16.06
C ALA A 102 -14.67 1.45 17.24
N SER A 103 -13.95 2.56 17.26
CA SER A 103 -14.08 3.60 18.28
C SER A 103 -15.44 4.30 18.27
N LEU A 104 -16.03 4.48 17.10
CA LEU A 104 -17.38 5.06 16.98
C LEU A 104 -18.45 4.08 17.44
N ASP A 105 -18.33 2.79 17.13
CA ASP A 105 -19.25 1.75 17.60
C ASP A 105 -19.18 1.60 19.13
N GLU A 106 -17.99 1.68 19.72
CA GLU A 106 -17.81 1.65 21.17
C GLU A 106 -18.39 2.88 21.89
N LEU A 107 -18.27 4.06 21.30
CA LEU A 107 -18.85 5.29 21.84
C LEU A 107 -20.40 5.27 21.82
N THR A 108 -20.99 4.45 20.95
CA THR A 108 -22.46 4.29 20.86
C THR A 108 -22.99 3.16 21.73
N GLU A 109 -22.19 2.17 22.10
CA GLU A 109 -22.66 0.98 22.82
C GLU A 109 -22.25 0.88 24.30
N ASN A 110 -21.11 1.45 24.73
CA ASN A 110 -20.68 1.40 26.14
C ASN A 110 -19.62 2.44 26.47
N GLU A 111 -19.90 3.30 27.43
CA GLU A 111 -18.91 4.22 28.02
C GLU A 111 -17.80 3.52 28.85
N ASP A 112 -17.95 2.22 29.14
CA ASP A 112 -17.04 1.44 30.00
C ASP A 112 -16.34 0.28 29.29
N ALA A 113 -16.38 0.19 27.95
CA ALA A 113 -15.74 -0.90 27.23
C ALA A 113 -14.21 -0.71 27.13
N PRO A 114 -13.40 -1.76 27.35
CA PRO A 114 -11.97 -1.70 27.12
C PRO A 114 -11.65 -1.45 25.64
N PRO A 115 -10.53 -0.80 25.30
CA PRO A 115 -10.16 -0.54 23.92
C PRO A 115 -10.14 -1.82 23.08
N PRO A 116 -10.61 -1.76 21.82
CA PRO A 116 -10.73 -2.96 21.00
C PRO A 116 -9.39 -3.68 20.86
N PRO A 117 -9.39 -5.02 20.90
CA PRO A 117 -8.18 -5.84 20.86
C PRO A 117 -7.48 -5.84 19.48
N GLY A 118 -7.43 -4.78 18.81
CA GLY A 118 -6.71 -4.60 17.54
C GLY A 118 -5.79 -3.41 17.55
N LEU A 119 -5.80 -2.66 18.66
CA LEU A 119 -5.05 -1.43 18.82
C LEU A 119 -3.57 -1.63 19.11
N LEU A 120 -3.29 -2.70 19.82
CA LEU A 120 -1.94 -3.14 20.12
C LEU A 120 -1.65 -4.30 19.19
N ALA A 121 -0.57 -4.22 18.42
CA ALA A 121 -0.12 -5.25 17.51
C ALA A 121 -0.51 -6.63 18.05
N ASP A 122 -1.54 -7.21 17.47
CA ASP A 122 -2.30 -8.27 18.07
C ASP A 122 -1.56 -9.61 18.03
N PRO A 123 -1.06 -10.11 19.13
CA PRO A 123 -0.62 -11.50 19.22
C PRO A 123 -1.78 -12.49 19.40
N GLN A 124 -3.04 -12.03 19.53
CA GLN A 124 -4.18 -12.88 19.89
C GLN A 124 -5.41 -12.73 18.99
N ALA A 125 -5.20 -12.31 17.73
CA ALA A 125 -6.24 -12.46 16.72
C ALA A 125 -6.77 -13.90 16.72
N SER A 126 -8.07 -14.07 16.52
CA SER A 126 -8.67 -15.39 16.40
C SER A 126 -7.89 -16.25 15.39
N PRO A 127 -7.84 -17.58 15.54
CA PRO A 127 -7.11 -18.44 14.61
C PRO A 127 -7.47 -18.22 13.14
N GLU A 128 -8.71 -17.82 12.85
CA GLU A 128 -9.20 -17.47 11.51
C GLU A 128 -8.55 -16.17 11.00
N THR A 129 -8.53 -15.13 11.80
CA THR A 129 -7.89 -13.84 11.44
C THR A 129 -6.37 -13.98 11.33
N SER A 130 -5.77 -14.85 12.13
CA SER A 130 -4.35 -15.15 12.06
C SER A 130 -3.98 -15.96 10.82
N ALA A 131 -4.82 -16.92 10.41
CA ALA A 131 -4.67 -17.70 9.20
C ALA A 131 -4.86 -16.84 7.95
N GLU A 132 -5.87 -15.97 7.94
CA GLU A 132 -6.10 -15.00 6.87
C GLU A 132 -4.96 -14.00 6.73
N ARG A 133 -4.41 -13.54 7.86
CA ARG A 133 -3.27 -12.64 7.89
C ARG A 133 -1.99 -13.30 7.35
N LYS A 134 -1.74 -14.57 7.71
CA LYS A 134 -0.60 -15.36 7.20
C LYS A 134 -0.72 -15.58 5.69
N ASP A 135 -1.90 -15.96 5.23
CA ASP A 135 -2.14 -16.25 3.82
C ASP A 135 -2.01 -15.01 2.95
N MET A 136 -2.36 -13.86 3.50
CA MET A 136 -2.20 -12.59 2.83
C MET A 136 -0.76 -12.08 2.82
N VAL A 137 -0.07 -12.15 3.93
CA VAL A 137 1.38 -11.88 3.95
C VAL A 137 2.08 -12.77 2.94
N THR A 138 1.63 -14.02 2.80
CA THR A 138 2.14 -14.96 1.80
C THR A 138 1.81 -14.52 0.37
N ARG A 139 0.60 -14.00 0.11
CA ARG A 139 0.24 -13.50 -1.23
C ARG A 139 0.93 -12.18 -1.59
N VAL A 140 0.96 -11.22 -0.67
CA VAL A 140 1.70 -9.97 -0.87
C VAL A 140 3.18 -10.28 -1.03
N ARG A 141 3.69 -11.21 -0.23
CA ARG A 141 5.06 -11.69 -0.38
C ARG A 141 5.30 -12.34 -1.73
N ARG A 142 4.39 -13.18 -2.24
CA ARG A 142 4.50 -13.81 -3.55
C ARG A 142 4.49 -12.79 -4.69
N ILE A 143 3.56 -11.84 -4.67
CA ILE A 143 3.48 -10.76 -5.68
C ILE A 143 4.77 -9.91 -5.65
N LEU A 144 5.28 -9.64 -4.46
CA LEU A 144 6.52 -8.90 -4.27
C LEU A 144 7.75 -9.75 -4.61
N GLU A 145 7.71 -11.07 -4.38
CA GLU A 145 8.81 -12.00 -4.69
C GLU A 145 9.01 -12.25 -6.18
N GLU A 146 7.94 -12.23 -6.96
CA GLU A 146 8.03 -12.33 -8.41
C GLU A 146 8.67 -11.10 -9.06
N GLU A 147 8.63 -9.95 -8.37
CA GLU A 147 9.16 -8.68 -8.87
C GLU A 147 10.37 -8.15 -8.07
N LEU A 148 10.73 -8.78 -6.96
CA LEU A 148 11.80 -8.30 -6.09
C LEU A 148 13.13 -9.01 -6.35
N THR A 149 14.20 -8.22 -6.36
CA THR A 149 15.56 -8.78 -6.32
C THR A 149 15.84 -9.46 -4.97
N PRO A 150 16.79 -10.43 -4.91
CA PRO A 150 17.12 -11.14 -3.65
C PRO A 150 17.46 -10.22 -2.47
N LYS A 151 18.13 -9.09 -2.72
CA LYS A 151 18.47 -8.10 -1.69
C LYS A 151 17.26 -7.36 -1.13
N GLN A 152 16.23 -7.18 -1.94
CA GLN A 152 15.00 -6.52 -1.50
C GLN A 152 14.09 -7.46 -0.70
N ARG A 153 14.14 -8.77 -0.97
CA ARG A 153 13.51 -9.78 -0.12
C ARG A 153 14.08 -9.75 1.28
N GLU A 154 15.40 -9.66 1.39
CA GLU A 154 16.10 -9.61 2.67
C GLU A 154 15.72 -8.36 3.47
N ALA A 155 15.62 -7.20 2.83
CA ALA A 155 15.17 -5.96 3.46
C ALA A 155 13.70 -6.03 3.95
N LEU A 156 12.84 -6.75 3.25
CA LEU A 156 11.43 -6.96 3.64
C LEU A 156 11.28 -7.89 4.85
N VAL A 157 12.14 -8.90 4.95
CA VAL A 157 12.18 -9.84 6.08
C VAL A 157 12.69 -9.15 7.35
N LEU A 158 13.60 -8.18 7.21
CA LEU A 158 14.15 -7.43 8.35
C LEU A 158 13.19 -6.33 8.86
N LEU A 159 12.15 -5.97 8.11
CA LEU A 159 11.14 -4.97 8.48
C LEU A 159 9.83 -5.58 9.01
N GLY A 160 9.71 -6.89 9.05
CA GLY A 160 8.61 -7.65 9.64
C GLY A 160 8.98 -8.12 11.01
#